data_9c957afa18e8f5249e0c02eeb0f22c25
#
_entry.id   9c957afa18e8f5249e0c02eeb0f22c25
#
_cell.length_a   1.000
_cell.length_b   1.000
_cell.length_c   1.000
_cell.angle_alpha   90.00
_cell.angle_beta   90.00
_cell.angle_gamma   90.00
#
_symmetry.space_group_name_H-M   'P 1'
#
loop_
_entity.id
_entity.type
_entity.pdbx_description
1 polymer ?
#
loop_
_entity_poly.entity_id
_entity_poly.type
_entity_poly.pdbx_seq_one_letter_code
_entity_poly.pdbx_strand_id
1 'polypeptide(L)'
;MEIRELFGDDQKRQVTRLILEALPDWFGIADAREEYIRESAGKPFFCAYDGERPIGFLYLKQTGRDTVELYVMGVLKEFHRQGTGRALVNAAKRTAREMGYSFMQVKTV
;
A
#
# COMPACT_ATOMS: atom_id res chain seq x y z
N MET A 1 -15.51 -4.69 -4.82
CA MET A 1 -14.13 -4.24 -4.56
C MET A 1 -13.18 -4.91 -5.54
N GLU A 2 -12.26 -4.15 -6.09
CA GLU A 2 -11.27 -4.65 -7.03
C GLU A 2 -9.88 -4.24 -6.56
N ILE A 3 -8.91 -5.16 -6.67
CA ILE A 3 -7.50 -4.85 -6.36
C ILE A 3 -6.76 -4.73 -7.69
N ARG A 4 -6.04 -3.60 -7.87
CA ARG A 4 -5.22 -3.35 -9.05
C ARG A 4 -3.79 -3.06 -8.64
N GLU A 5 -2.84 -3.59 -9.39
CA GLU A 5 -1.45 -3.17 -9.27
C GLU A 5 -1.26 -1.89 -10.07
N LEU A 6 -0.65 -0.87 -9.48
CA LEU A 6 -0.40 0.41 -10.13
C LEU A 6 1.07 0.52 -10.51
N PHE A 7 1.32 1.04 -11.70
CA PHE A 7 2.68 1.13 -12.26
C PHE A 7 3.14 2.58 -12.46
N GLY A 8 2.21 3.53 -12.63
CA GLY A 8 2.56 4.94 -12.81
C GLY A 8 2.93 5.60 -11.50
N ASP A 9 4.10 6.24 -11.44
CA ASP A 9 4.59 6.87 -10.22
C ASP A 9 3.69 8.02 -9.75
N ASP A 10 3.18 8.83 -10.67
CA ASP A 10 2.26 9.91 -10.30
C ASP A 10 0.98 9.38 -9.69
N GLN A 11 0.43 8.31 -10.27
CA GLN A 11 -0.77 7.68 -9.75
C GLN A 11 -0.54 7.09 -8.36
N LYS A 12 0.61 6.48 -8.13
CA LYS A 12 0.99 5.95 -6.81
C LYS A 12 1.03 7.06 -5.77
N ARG A 13 1.66 8.18 -6.09
CA ARG A 13 1.74 9.32 -5.20
C ARG A 13 0.36 9.92 -4.92
N GLN A 14 -0.48 10.04 -5.94
CA GLN A 14 -1.85 10.56 -5.77
C GLN A 14 -2.69 9.69 -4.84
N VAL A 15 -2.67 8.38 -5.04
CA VAL A 15 -3.42 7.44 -4.20
C VAL A 15 -2.90 7.47 -2.76
N THR A 16 -1.57 7.45 -2.59
CA THR A 16 -0.97 7.50 -1.26
C THR A 16 -1.40 8.76 -0.52
N ARG A 17 -1.32 9.91 -1.17
CA ARG A 17 -1.74 11.19 -0.57
C ARG A 17 -3.20 11.17 -0.18
N LEU A 18 -4.06 10.76 -1.11
CA LEU A 18 -5.51 10.73 -0.88
C LEU A 18 -5.86 9.89 0.36
N ILE A 19 -5.29 8.71 0.46
CA ILE A 19 -5.62 7.79 1.56
C ILE A 19 -4.99 8.26 2.88
N LEU A 20 -3.70 8.63 2.87
CA LEU A 20 -3.02 9.02 4.11
C LEU A 20 -3.59 10.31 4.70
N GLU A 21 -3.95 11.27 3.87
CA GLU A 21 -4.56 12.53 4.36
C GLU A 21 -5.95 12.30 4.94
N ALA A 22 -6.63 11.24 4.54
CA ALA A 22 -7.92 10.86 5.10
C ALA A 22 -7.79 10.05 6.41
N LEU A 23 -6.56 9.74 6.85
CA LEU A 23 -6.30 8.92 8.04
C LEU A 23 -5.41 9.68 9.04
N PRO A 24 -5.82 10.87 9.52
CA PRO A 24 -4.95 11.68 10.39
C PRO A 24 -4.66 11.03 11.74
N ASP A 25 -5.52 10.13 12.21
CA ASP A 25 -5.30 9.43 13.49
C ASP A 25 -4.12 8.48 13.43
N TRP A 26 -3.77 7.99 12.23
CA TRP A 26 -2.65 7.05 12.01
C TRP A 26 -1.45 7.70 11.34
N PHE A 27 -1.69 8.72 10.51
CA PHE A 27 -0.67 9.36 9.68
C PHE A 27 -0.70 10.89 9.87
N GLY A 28 -0.75 11.33 11.13
CA GLY A 28 -0.95 12.75 11.46
C GLY A 28 0.30 13.61 11.37
N ILE A 29 1.50 13.00 11.26
CA ILE A 29 2.76 13.76 11.17
C ILE A 29 3.02 14.08 9.70
N ALA A 30 2.91 15.37 9.36
CA ALA A 30 2.96 15.83 7.97
C ALA A 30 4.26 15.44 7.25
N ASP A 31 5.42 15.60 7.91
CA ASP A 31 6.71 15.29 7.29
C ASP A 31 6.83 13.80 6.99
N ALA A 32 6.41 12.94 7.91
CA ALA A 32 6.44 11.50 7.72
C ALA A 32 5.49 11.09 6.59
N ARG A 33 4.31 11.71 6.55
CA ARG A 33 3.32 11.45 5.51
C ARG A 33 3.85 11.82 4.13
N GLU A 34 4.51 12.99 4.00
CA GLU A 34 5.10 13.43 2.73
C GLU A 34 6.21 12.48 2.28
N GLU A 35 6.98 11.95 3.21
CA GLU A 35 8.02 10.96 2.89
C GLU A 35 7.41 9.68 2.33
N TYR A 36 6.35 9.16 2.96
CA TYR A 36 5.66 7.96 2.46
C TYR A 36 5.08 8.19 1.06
N ILE A 37 4.55 9.38 0.79
CA ILE A 37 4.03 9.74 -0.53
C ILE A 37 5.16 9.71 -1.55
N ARG A 38 6.27 10.36 -1.25
CA ARG A 38 7.43 10.41 -2.14
C ARG A 38 8.00 9.01 -2.40
N GLU A 39 8.11 8.19 -1.37
CA GLU A 39 8.68 6.86 -1.47
C GLU A 39 7.78 5.84 -2.18
N SER A 40 6.52 6.15 -2.42
CA SER A 40 5.62 5.25 -3.15
C SER A 40 6.07 5.04 -4.60
N ALA A 41 6.75 6.03 -5.18
CA ALA A 41 7.26 5.94 -6.54
C ALA A 41 8.28 4.80 -6.66
N GLY A 42 8.22 4.06 -7.77
CA GLY A 42 9.17 2.98 -8.06
C GLY A 42 8.96 1.71 -7.26
N LYS A 43 7.99 1.66 -6.36
CA LYS A 43 7.74 0.48 -5.51
C LYS A 43 6.60 -0.36 -6.10
N PRO A 44 6.58 -1.68 -5.86
CA PRO A 44 5.40 -2.50 -6.13
C PRO A 44 4.22 -1.97 -5.31
N PHE A 45 3.13 -1.63 -5.97
CA PHE A 45 2.04 -0.86 -5.37
C PHE A 45 0.70 -1.45 -5.74
N PHE A 46 -0.17 -1.63 -4.74
CA PHE A 46 -1.50 -2.22 -4.91
C PHE A 46 -2.54 -1.28 -4.36
N CYS A 47 -3.62 -1.11 -5.11
CA CYS A 47 -4.72 -0.23 -4.72
C CYS A 47 -6.04 -1.00 -4.79
N ALA A 48 -6.85 -0.83 -3.74
CA ALA A 48 -8.20 -1.35 -3.71
C ALA A 48 -9.16 -0.25 -4.17
N TYR A 49 -10.10 -0.62 -5.02
CA TYR A 49 -11.10 0.29 -5.57
C TYR A 49 -12.52 -0.16 -5.23
N ASP A 50 -13.36 0.81 -4.93
CA ASP A 50 -14.81 0.66 -4.90
C ASP A 50 -15.33 1.41 -6.13
N GLY A 51 -15.64 0.69 -7.23
CA GLY A 51 -15.86 1.32 -8.52
C GLY A 51 -14.58 2.00 -8.99
N GLU A 52 -14.62 3.31 -9.20
CA GLU A 52 -13.45 4.11 -9.59
C GLU A 52 -12.80 4.83 -8.40
N ARG A 53 -13.31 4.63 -7.19
CA ARG A 53 -12.81 5.31 -6.00
C ARG A 53 -11.72 4.48 -5.32
N PRO A 54 -10.49 5.02 -5.16
CA PRO A 54 -9.49 4.35 -4.33
C PRO A 54 -9.93 4.34 -2.87
N ILE A 55 -9.92 3.16 -2.24
CA ILE A 55 -10.35 2.99 -0.85
C ILE A 55 -9.26 2.44 0.06
N GLY A 56 -8.17 1.98 -0.51
CA GLY A 56 -7.04 1.46 0.25
C GLY A 56 -5.85 1.20 -0.66
N PHE A 57 -4.68 1.09 -0.05
CA PHE A 57 -3.46 0.79 -0.78
C PHE A 57 -2.44 0.13 0.13
N LEU A 58 -1.45 -0.50 -0.49
CA LEU A 58 -0.19 -0.83 0.17
C LEU A 58 0.93 -0.80 -0.86
N TYR A 59 2.16 -0.58 -0.39
CA TYR A 59 3.30 -0.82 -1.25
C TYR A 59 4.44 -1.52 -0.50
N LEU A 60 5.27 -2.19 -1.28
CA LEU A 60 6.34 -3.03 -0.78
C LEU A 60 7.69 -2.35 -0.97
N LYS A 61 8.62 -2.62 -0.07
CA LYS A 61 10.01 -2.15 -0.17
C LYS A 61 10.93 -3.35 -0.03
N GLN A 62 11.86 -3.50 -0.94
CA GLN A 62 12.87 -4.54 -0.84
C GLN A 62 13.81 -4.22 0.31
N THR A 63 13.97 -5.15 1.25
CA THR A 63 14.83 -4.97 2.41
C THR A 63 15.97 -5.95 2.44
N GLY A 64 16.00 -6.90 1.51
CA GLY A 64 17.04 -7.89 1.38
C GLY A 64 16.95 -8.55 0.03
N ARG A 65 17.87 -9.47 -0.24
CA ARG A 65 17.94 -10.16 -1.52
C ARG A 65 16.66 -10.92 -1.85
N ASP A 66 16.12 -11.61 -0.84
CA ASP A 66 14.95 -12.49 -0.99
C ASP A 66 13.75 -11.99 -0.20
N THR A 67 13.80 -10.75 0.29
CA THR A 67 12.81 -10.25 1.24
C THR A 67 12.25 -8.91 0.78
N VAL A 68 10.93 -8.81 0.80
CA VAL A 68 10.24 -7.52 0.71
C VAL A 68 9.51 -7.25 2.02
N GLU A 69 9.33 -5.98 2.33
CA GLU A 69 8.59 -5.52 3.49
C GLU A 69 7.31 -4.84 3.01
N LEU A 70 6.18 -5.17 3.66
CA LEU A 70 4.98 -4.35 3.54
C LEU A 70 5.31 -3.04 4.26
N TYR A 71 5.58 -2.00 3.48
CA TYR A 71 6.18 -0.78 4.02
C TYR A 71 5.14 0.21 4.52
N VAL A 72 4.12 0.47 3.71
CA VAL A 72 3.01 1.35 4.08
C VAL A 72 1.71 0.71 3.62
N MET A 73 0.68 0.79 4.46
CA MET A 73 -0.67 0.36 4.11
C MET A 73 -1.67 1.29 4.76
N GLY A 74 -2.69 1.67 4.02
CA GLY A 74 -3.81 2.43 4.54
C GLY A 74 -5.11 2.00 3.89
N VAL A 75 -6.18 1.95 4.67
CA VAL A 75 -7.54 1.68 4.21
C VAL A 75 -8.44 2.76 4.78
N LEU A 76 -9.27 3.36 3.94
CA LEU A 76 -10.23 4.38 4.39
C LEU A 76 -11.09 3.82 5.52
N LYS A 77 -11.38 4.66 6.52
CA LYS A 77 -12.03 4.27 7.76
C LYS A 77 -13.37 3.57 7.53
N GLU A 78 -14.16 4.07 6.57
CA GLU A 78 -15.46 3.49 6.26
C GLU A 78 -15.38 2.09 5.64
N PHE A 79 -14.21 1.67 5.22
CA PHE A 79 -13.97 0.34 4.64
C PHE A 79 -13.18 -0.59 5.55
N HIS A 80 -12.98 -0.20 6.82
CA HIS A 80 -12.34 -1.07 7.80
C HIS A 80 -13.22 -2.27 8.09
N ARG A 81 -12.58 -3.41 8.42
CA ARG A 81 -13.26 -4.68 8.78
C ARG A 81 -14.12 -5.28 7.67
N GLN A 82 -13.84 -4.94 6.43
CA GLN A 82 -14.56 -5.48 5.28
C GLN A 82 -13.70 -6.38 4.40
N GLY A 83 -12.51 -6.75 4.87
CA GLY A 83 -11.59 -7.60 4.14
C GLY A 83 -10.72 -6.88 3.13
N THR A 84 -10.79 -5.54 3.05
CA THR A 84 -9.99 -4.75 2.10
C THR A 84 -8.49 -4.93 2.34
N GLY A 85 -8.06 -4.80 3.60
CA GLY A 85 -6.65 -4.97 3.95
C GLY A 85 -6.15 -6.37 3.64
N ARG A 86 -6.95 -7.39 3.95
CA ARG A 86 -6.61 -8.79 3.65
C ARG A 86 -6.47 -9.02 2.16
N ALA A 87 -7.38 -8.46 1.35
CA ALA A 87 -7.32 -8.59 -0.10
C ALA A 87 -6.06 -7.95 -0.67
N LEU A 88 -5.69 -6.76 -0.15
CA LEU A 88 -4.45 -6.09 -0.53
C LEU A 88 -3.22 -6.92 -0.19
N VAL A 89 -3.15 -7.45 1.02
CA VAL A 89 -2.03 -8.28 1.48
C VAL A 89 -1.92 -9.56 0.65
N ASN A 90 -3.05 -10.20 0.34
CA ASN A 90 -3.04 -11.41 -0.48
C ASN A 90 -2.55 -11.14 -1.90
N ALA A 91 -2.94 -10.01 -2.50
CA ALA A 91 -2.46 -9.61 -3.82
C ALA A 91 -0.95 -9.35 -3.78
N ALA A 92 -0.47 -8.66 -2.74
CA ALA A 92 0.95 -8.37 -2.57
C ALA A 92 1.77 -9.64 -2.40
N LYS A 93 1.28 -10.60 -1.60
CA LYS A 93 1.96 -11.89 -1.42
C LYS A 93 2.11 -12.64 -2.73
N ARG A 94 1.05 -12.66 -3.52
CA ARG A 94 1.03 -13.37 -4.80
C ARG A 94 2.06 -12.76 -5.76
N THR A 95 2.06 -11.43 -5.87
CA THR A 95 3.01 -10.73 -6.74
C THR A 95 4.45 -10.86 -6.25
N ALA A 96 4.68 -10.76 -4.94
CA ALA A 96 6.02 -10.93 -4.37
C ALA A 96 6.57 -12.32 -4.70
N ARG A 97 5.74 -13.35 -4.61
CA ARG A 97 6.14 -14.71 -4.97
C ARG A 97 6.48 -14.82 -6.45
N GLU A 98 5.68 -14.20 -7.32
CA GLU A 98 5.93 -14.18 -8.77
C GLU A 98 7.22 -13.45 -9.11
N MET A 99 7.59 -12.44 -8.33
CA MET A 99 8.83 -11.69 -8.49
C MET A 99 10.06 -12.42 -7.94
N GLY A 100 9.87 -13.59 -7.31
CA GLY A 100 10.97 -14.41 -6.81
C GLY A 100 11.36 -14.15 -5.37
N TYR A 101 10.59 -13.35 -4.62
CA TYR A 101 10.87 -13.15 -3.20
C TYR A 101 10.40 -14.34 -2.39
N SER A 102 11.22 -14.78 -1.44
CA SER A 102 10.91 -15.91 -0.56
C SER A 102 10.20 -15.48 0.72
N PHE A 103 10.39 -14.21 1.12
CA PHE A 103 9.87 -13.71 2.39
C PHE A 103 9.19 -12.36 2.22
N MET A 104 8.06 -12.19 2.87
CA MET A 104 7.41 -10.89 3.01
C MET A 104 7.27 -10.58 4.49
N GLN A 105 7.88 -9.48 4.92
CA GLN A 105 7.82 -9.02 6.31
C GLN A 105 6.70 -8.00 6.48
N VAL A 106 6.01 -8.10 7.62
CA VAL A 106 5.03 -7.10 8.04
C VAL A 106 5.49 -6.62 9.40
N LYS A 107 5.89 -5.35 9.49
CA LYS A 107 6.24 -4.76 10.78
C LYS A 107 4.97 -4.31 11.49
N THR A 108 4.83 -4.77 12.72
CA THR A 108 3.76 -4.29 13.61
C THR A 108 4.39 -3.39 14.66
N VAL A 109 3.70 -2.31 14.95
CA VAL A 109 4.14 -1.34 15.95
C VAL A 109 3.34 -1.56 17.23
#